data_261278f3761071dbca01209b4a5e5981
#
_entry.id   261278f3761071dbca01209b4a5e5981
#
_cell.length_a   1.000
_cell.length_b   1.000
_cell.length_c   1.000
_cell.angle_alpha   90.00
_cell.angle_beta   90.00
_cell.angle_gamma   90.00
#
_symmetry.space_group_name_H-M   'P 1'
#
loop_
_entity.id
_entity.type
_entity.pdbx_description
1 polymer ?
#
loop_
_entity_poly.entity_id
_entity_poly.type
_entity_poly.pdbx_seq_one_letter_code
_entity_poly.pdbx_strand_id
1 'polypeptide(L)'
;MDRNKVSELTGLLTRALYHRQALLEQPPRSAIRLFNGFYEGFPPLVVDLYARTLVVFTHKLDAADSLALAQMVQQHLLAQLDWIGCVLLKQRSSTHPDAKKGVVLYGAQPDTVVWENGVQYALALRLNQDAGFYLDTRGLRAWLKENASNQSVLNTFAYTGSLGVAALAGGASAVTQIDRSARFLEVARASLKLNALDETKMKTSAVDFFVAAGQMRRKRETYDIVIIDPPFFSLTPRGRVDQVKETTRLINKARPLVTDGGYLVVVNNALFLSGREFIGELEALTENGLLTIEHIIPVGEDVTGYAETVVNQPPVDSAPFNHPTKIVVIKVKHKARVADPANKELK
;
A
#
# COMPACT_ATOMS: atom_id res chain seq x y z
N MET A 1 14.11 29.47 4.93
CA MET A 1 13.05 29.47 5.98
C MET A 1 13.36 30.48 7.06
N ASP A 2 12.34 31.16 7.60
CA ASP A 2 12.46 32.05 8.77
C ASP A 2 12.79 31.23 10.04
N ARG A 3 13.55 31.85 10.99
CA ARG A 3 13.97 31.18 12.25
C ARG A 3 12.80 30.65 13.07
N ASN A 4 11.66 31.39 13.09
CA ASN A 4 10.47 30.97 13.81
C ASN A 4 9.87 29.69 13.22
N LYS A 5 9.78 29.58 11.90
CA LYS A 5 9.30 28.38 11.20
C LYS A 5 10.23 27.17 11.40
N VAL A 6 11.53 27.41 11.48
CA VAL A 6 12.51 26.34 11.77
C VAL A 6 12.28 25.81 13.18
N SER A 7 12.17 26.70 14.18
CA SER A 7 11.93 26.30 15.58
C SER A 7 10.60 25.56 15.76
N GLU A 8 9.54 26.02 15.10
CA GLU A 8 8.24 25.36 15.12
C GLU A 8 8.32 23.94 14.54
N LEU A 9 8.90 23.79 13.35
CA LEU A 9 9.01 22.49 12.68
C LEU A 9 9.89 21.51 13.47
N THR A 10 11.01 21.95 14.03
CA THR A 10 11.85 21.09 14.88
C THR A 10 11.09 20.60 16.12
N GLY A 11 10.24 21.43 16.70
CA GLY A 11 9.33 21.05 17.79
C GLY A 11 8.32 19.97 17.37
N LEU A 12 7.71 20.12 16.18
CA LEU A 12 6.78 19.13 15.61
C LEU A 12 7.48 17.79 15.36
N LEU A 13 8.67 17.81 14.74
CA LEU A 13 9.47 16.62 14.47
C LEU A 13 9.89 15.89 15.76
N THR A 14 10.33 16.62 16.76
CA THR A 14 10.72 16.04 18.06
C THR A 14 9.52 15.36 18.73
N ARG A 15 8.35 16.01 18.73
CA ARG A 15 7.12 15.44 19.29
C ARG A 15 6.70 14.19 18.52
N ALA A 16 6.70 14.25 17.19
CA ALA A 16 6.37 13.11 16.34
C ALA A 16 7.30 11.91 16.58
N LEU A 17 8.61 12.16 16.71
CA LEU A 17 9.60 11.14 17.00
C LEU A 17 9.38 10.51 18.40
N TYR A 18 9.09 11.32 19.40
CA TYR A 18 8.80 10.86 20.76
C TYR A 18 7.66 9.82 20.79
N HIS A 19 6.54 10.10 20.11
CA HIS A 19 5.41 9.19 20.06
C HIS A 19 5.68 7.90 19.25
N ARG A 20 6.71 7.90 18.40
CA ARG A 20 7.11 6.73 17.59
C ARG A 20 8.29 5.96 18.18
N GLN A 21 8.78 6.35 19.37
CA GLN A 21 9.96 5.74 19.98
C GLN A 21 9.84 4.22 20.15
N ALA A 22 8.65 3.72 20.51
CA ALA A 22 8.39 2.30 20.65
C ALA A 22 8.50 1.49 19.34
N LEU A 23 8.43 2.17 18.19
CA LEU A 23 8.57 1.55 16.87
C LEU A 23 10.02 1.56 16.35
N LEU A 24 10.93 2.29 17.05
CA LEU A 24 12.33 2.40 16.68
C LEU A 24 13.13 1.25 17.27
N GLU A 25 13.09 0.10 16.62
CA GLU A 25 13.85 -1.09 17.00
C GLU A 25 15.36 -0.88 16.87
N GLN A 26 16.12 -1.63 17.66
CA GLN A 26 17.58 -1.68 17.58
C GLN A 26 18.07 -3.10 17.30
N PRO A 27 18.77 -3.39 16.20
CA PRO A 27 19.08 -2.49 15.08
C PRO A 27 17.82 -2.18 14.24
N PRO A 28 17.75 -0.97 13.66
CA PRO A 28 16.57 -0.56 12.91
C PRO A 28 16.43 -1.39 11.62
N ARG A 29 15.29 -2.04 11.45
CA ARG A 29 14.99 -2.91 10.30
C ARG A 29 13.62 -2.67 9.69
N SER A 30 12.71 -2.04 10.47
CA SER A 30 11.33 -1.83 10.06
C SER A 30 11.16 -0.65 9.09
N ALA A 31 9.95 -0.51 8.56
CA ALA A 31 9.54 0.66 7.80
C ALA A 31 8.40 1.36 8.53
N ILE A 32 8.56 2.64 8.86
CA ILE A 32 7.59 3.45 9.61
C ILE A 32 7.53 4.88 9.07
N ARG A 33 6.42 5.57 9.29
CA ARG A 33 6.33 7.01 9.07
C ARG A 33 6.75 7.74 10.32
N LEU A 34 7.82 8.53 10.23
CA LEU A 34 8.31 9.34 11.34
C LEU A 34 7.55 10.65 11.49
N PHE A 35 7.05 11.23 10.39
CA PHE A 35 6.31 12.47 10.40
C PHE A 35 5.33 12.53 9.22
N ASN A 36 4.07 12.80 9.52
CA ASN A 36 3.03 13.07 8.53
C ASN A 36 2.60 14.54 8.61
N GLY A 37 3.29 15.41 7.93
CA GLY A 37 3.03 16.85 8.02
C GLY A 37 1.63 17.28 7.61
N PHE A 38 0.91 16.49 6.82
CA PHE A 38 -0.49 16.76 6.49
C PHE A 38 -1.39 16.75 7.74
N TYR A 39 -1.12 15.85 8.68
CA TYR A 39 -1.86 15.73 9.93
C TYR A 39 -1.15 16.41 11.09
N GLU A 40 0.19 16.41 11.11
CA GLU A 40 1.01 16.85 12.24
C GLU A 40 1.51 18.30 12.11
N GLY A 41 0.85 19.11 11.25
CA GLY A 41 0.99 20.58 11.26
C GLY A 41 1.96 21.18 10.25
N PHE A 42 2.59 20.39 9.36
CA PHE A 42 3.47 20.93 8.33
C PHE A 42 3.28 20.23 6.97
N PRO A 43 2.20 20.51 6.24
CA PRO A 43 1.81 19.81 5.01
C PRO A 43 2.87 19.69 3.91
N PRO A 44 3.87 20.59 3.76
CA PRO A 44 4.93 20.42 2.77
C PRO A 44 5.89 19.25 3.03
N LEU A 45 5.82 18.57 4.18
CA LEU A 45 6.79 17.57 4.60
C LEU A 45 6.13 16.24 4.98
N VAL A 46 6.67 15.14 4.47
CA VAL A 46 6.48 13.79 5.03
C VAL A 46 7.85 13.14 5.20
N VAL A 47 8.08 12.46 6.32
CA VAL A 47 9.32 11.74 6.59
C VAL A 47 9.01 10.29 6.90
N ASP A 48 9.50 9.40 6.06
CA ASP A 48 9.42 7.95 6.26
C ASP A 48 10.81 7.39 6.56
N LEU A 49 10.85 6.35 7.38
CA LEU A 49 12.04 5.57 7.67
C LEU A 49 11.90 4.18 7.02
N TYR A 50 12.93 3.75 6.32
CA TYR A 50 13.09 2.38 5.79
C TYR A 50 14.42 1.81 6.26
N ALA A 51 14.38 0.95 7.26
CA ALA A 51 15.55 0.48 8.00
C ALA A 51 16.39 1.67 8.51
N ARG A 52 17.57 1.95 7.93
CA ARG A 52 18.44 3.05 8.30
C ARG A 52 18.38 4.23 7.31
N THR A 53 17.44 4.19 6.37
CA THR A 53 17.27 5.23 5.35
C THR A 53 16.08 6.12 5.68
N LEU A 54 16.33 7.40 5.88
CA LEU A 54 15.28 8.43 5.91
C LEU A 54 14.91 8.81 4.48
N VAL A 55 13.62 8.81 4.18
CA VAL A 55 13.07 9.35 2.94
C VAL A 55 12.27 10.60 3.26
N VAL A 56 12.78 11.73 2.84
CA VAL A 56 12.15 13.05 3.01
C VAL A 56 11.37 13.37 1.75
N PHE A 57 10.05 13.41 1.85
CA PHE A 57 9.16 13.83 0.76
C PHE A 57 8.79 15.30 0.95
N THR A 58 8.99 16.11 -0.10
CA THR A 58 8.56 17.49 -0.12
C THR A 58 7.43 17.71 -1.12
N HIS A 59 6.46 18.52 -0.71
CA HIS A 59 5.23 18.79 -1.47
C HIS A 59 5.03 20.28 -1.66
N LYS A 60 4.61 20.71 -2.87
CA LYS A 60 4.25 22.10 -3.20
C LYS A 60 5.36 23.14 -2.90
N LEU A 61 6.61 22.72 -2.99
CA LEU A 61 7.80 23.57 -2.86
C LEU A 61 8.59 23.54 -4.17
N ASP A 62 9.34 24.61 -4.42
CA ASP A 62 10.35 24.63 -5.47
C ASP A 62 11.60 23.81 -5.07
N ALA A 63 12.58 23.72 -5.96
CA ALA A 63 13.75 22.89 -5.75
C ALA A 63 14.66 23.41 -4.61
N ALA A 64 14.81 24.73 -4.49
CA ALA A 64 15.67 25.36 -3.48
C ALA A 64 15.06 25.23 -2.08
N ASP A 65 13.77 25.53 -1.94
CA ASP A 65 13.04 25.39 -0.68
C ASP A 65 12.94 23.92 -0.25
N SER A 66 12.73 22.99 -1.20
CA SER A 66 12.73 21.55 -0.93
C SER A 66 14.07 21.07 -0.39
N LEU A 67 15.19 21.53 -0.96
CA LEU A 67 16.53 21.17 -0.52
C LEU A 67 16.81 21.75 0.87
N ALA A 68 16.53 23.02 1.09
CA ALA A 68 16.74 23.70 2.37
C ALA A 68 15.94 23.03 3.50
N LEU A 69 14.66 22.71 3.24
CA LEU A 69 13.82 21.97 4.17
C LEU A 69 14.39 20.59 4.50
N ALA A 70 14.77 19.82 3.47
CA ALA A 70 15.31 18.48 3.66
C ALA A 70 16.65 18.48 4.44
N GLN A 71 17.50 19.46 4.20
CA GLN A 71 18.77 19.62 4.95
C GLN A 71 18.52 19.94 6.42
N MET A 72 17.56 20.78 6.74
CA MET A 72 17.18 21.08 8.11
C MET A 72 16.60 19.83 8.81
N VAL A 73 15.70 19.10 8.15
CA VAL A 73 15.15 17.82 8.66
C VAL A 73 16.27 16.80 8.89
N GLN A 74 17.18 16.66 7.93
CA GLN A 74 18.36 15.82 8.03
C GLN A 74 19.18 16.17 9.27
N GLN A 75 19.58 17.44 9.44
CA GLN A 75 20.40 17.88 10.57
C GLN A 75 19.71 17.58 11.89
N HIS A 76 18.40 17.88 11.99
CA HIS A 76 17.62 17.66 13.22
C HIS A 76 17.49 16.18 13.58
N LEU A 77 17.18 15.30 12.60
CA LEU A 77 16.96 13.89 12.85
C LEU A 77 18.26 13.11 13.04
N LEU A 78 19.34 13.44 12.33
CA LEU A 78 20.66 12.82 12.54
C LEU A 78 21.24 13.12 13.94
N ALA A 79 20.89 14.26 14.54
CA ALA A 79 21.28 14.58 15.91
C ALA A 79 20.57 13.73 16.97
N GLN A 80 19.42 13.11 16.63
CA GLN A 80 18.62 12.29 17.54
C GLN A 80 18.71 10.79 17.22
N LEU A 81 19.03 10.44 15.97
CA LEU A 81 19.09 9.08 15.42
C LEU A 81 20.46 8.89 14.74
N ASP A 82 21.50 8.67 15.55
CA ASP A 82 22.91 8.56 15.11
C ASP A 82 23.19 7.33 14.22
N TRP A 83 22.30 6.36 14.23
CA TRP A 83 22.36 5.15 13.42
C TRP A 83 21.84 5.32 12.00
N ILE A 84 21.27 6.47 11.60
CA ILE A 84 20.81 6.70 10.23
C ILE A 84 21.99 6.62 9.26
N GLY A 85 21.86 5.75 8.25
CA GLY A 85 22.92 5.50 7.24
C GLY A 85 22.74 6.27 5.94
N CYS A 86 21.51 6.71 5.63
CA CYS A 86 21.21 7.43 4.40
C CYS A 86 20.04 8.39 4.57
N VAL A 87 20.08 9.53 3.87
CA VAL A 87 18.94 10.44 3.70
C VAL A 87 18.68 10.67 2.22
N LEU A 88 17.45 10.38 1.80
CA LEU A 88 16.97 10.50 0.42
C LEU A 88 15.91 11.60 0.35
N LEU A 89 16.10 12.61 -0.48
CA LEU A 89 15.11 13.64 -0.77
C LEU A 89 14.30 13.26 -2.02
N LYS A 90 12.99 13.23 -1.91
CA LYS A 90 12.03 13.08 -3.02
C LYS A 90 11.14 14.31 -3.17
N GLN A 91 11.35 15.04 -4.25
CA GLN A 91 10.59 16.27 -4.56
C GLN A 91 9.33 15.91 -5.36
N ARG A 92 8.19 15.78 -4.68
CA ARG A 92 6.93 15.31 -5.30
C ARG A 92 6.38 16.26 -6.36
N SER A 93 6.62 17.55 -6.23
CA SER A 93 6.16 18.59 -7.17
C SER A 93 7.15 18.92 -8.28
N SER A 94 8.35 18.32 -8.28
CA SER A 94 9.36 18.57 -9.31
C SER A 94 8.89 18.07 -10.68
N THR A 95 9.30 18.76 -11.75
CA THR A 95 9.15 18.28 -13.14
C THR A 95 10.29 17.31 -13.53
N HIS A 96 11.42 17.34 -12.82
CA HIS A 96 12.57 16.50 -13.11
C HIS A 96 12.39 15.07 -12.57
N PRO A 97 12.48 14.04 -13.45
CA PRO A 97 12.28 12.65 -13.03
C PRO A 97 13.23 12.19 -11.91
N ASP A 98 14.50 12.61 -11.95
CA ASP A 98 15.48 12.16 -10.94
C ASP A 98 15.23 12.79 -9.57
N ALA A 99 14.77 14.04 -9.51
CA ALA A 99 14.33 14.66 -8.26
C ALA A 99 13.11 13.97 -7.65
N LYS A 100 12.19 13.47 -8.50
CA LYS A 100 11.07 12.63 -8.05
C LYS A 100 11.51 11.26 -7.58
N LYS A 101 12.45 10.60 -8.28
CA LYS A 101 12.99 9.29 -7.87
C LYS A 101 13.81 9.37 -6.59
N GLY A 102 14.45 10.50 -6.35
CA GLY A 102 15.19 10.80 -5.14
C GLY A 102 16.66 11.08 -5.33
N VAL A 103 17.13 12.07 -4.59
CA VAL A 103 18.53 12.51 -4.51
C VAL A 103 19.08 12.17 -3.12
N VAL A 104 20.22 11.51 -3.05
CA VAL A 104 20.89 11.20 -1.79
C VAL A 104 21.51 12.50 -1.25
N LEU A 105 21.12 12.89 -0.04
CA LEU A 105 21.65 14.07 0.66
C LEU A 105 22.74 13.69 1.69
N TYR A 106 22.65 12.48 2.24
CA TYR A 106 23.59 11.97 3.26
C TYR A 106 23.78 10.47 3.08
N GLY A 107 25.00 10.00 3.37
CA GLY A 107 25.37 8.60 3.19
C GLY A 107 25.63 8.25 1.72
N ALA A 108 25.86 6.96 1.44
CA ALA A 108 26.22 6.51 0.09
C ALA A 108 25.06 5.86 -0.67
N GLN A 109 24.37 4.91 -0.04
CA GLN A 109 23.33 4.10 -0.67
C GLN A 109 22.15 3.92 0.29
N PRO A 110 20.91 4.02 -0.20
CA PRO A 110 19.72 3.65 0.57
C PRO A 110 19.72 2.16 0.89
N ASP A 111 19.07 1.80 2.02
CA ASP A 111 18.83 0.40 2.35
C ASP A 111 17.97 -0.28 1.28
N THR A 112 18.21 -1.57 1.08
CA THR A 112 17.56 -2.38 0.06
C THR A 112 16.60 -3.43 0.64
N VAL A 113 16.48 -3.51 1.96
CA VAL A 113 15.64 -4.48 2.66
C VAL A 113 15.02 -3.85 3.90
N VAL A 114 13.74 -4.16 4.14
CA VAL A 114 13.06 -3.94 5.43
C VAL A 114 12.47 -5.23 5.95
N TRP A 115 12.22 -5.27 7.26
CA TRP A 115 11.54 -6.35 7.95
C TRP A 115 10.20 -5.87 8.49
N GLU A 116 9.17 -6.67 8.29
CA GLU A 116 7.86 -6.43 8.86
C GLU A 116 7.19 -7.77 9.17
N ASN A 117 6.74 -7.95 10.42
CA ASN A 117 6.07 -9.17 10.88
C ASN A 117 6.86 -10.46 10.56
N GLY A 118 8.21 -10.43 10.68
CA GLY A 118 9.10 -11.55 10.39
C GLY A 118 9.31 -11.86 8.91
N VAL A 119 8.88 -10.96 8.01
CA VAL A 119 9.05 -11.07 6.55
C VAL A 119 10.01 -10.01 6.07
N GLN A 120 10.92 -10.38 5.17
CA GLN A 120 11.84 -9.47 4.53
C GLN A 120 11.25 -8.96 3.21
N TYR A 121 11.31 -7.67 2.98
CA TYR A 121 10.86 -7.05 1.74
C TYR A 121 12.01 -6.32 1.07
N ALA A 122 12.26 -6.65 -0.18
CA ALA A 122 13.21 -5.90 -1.01
C ALA A 122 12.70 -4.48 -1.24
N LEU A 123 13.59 -3.53 -1.18
CA LEU A 123 13.32 -2.12 -1.43
C LEU A 123 14.01 -1.64 -2.71
N ALA A 124 13.32 -0.79 -3.43
CA ALA A 124 13.86 -0.05 -4.56
C ALA A 124 13.47 1.44 -4.41
N LEU A 125 13.98 2.08 -3.35
CA LEU A 125 13.56 3.42 -2.92
C LEU A 125 13.69 4.51 -4.00
N ARG A 126 14.52 4.29 -5.03
CA ARG A 126 14.71 5.20 -6.17
C ARG A 126 14.09 4.71 -7.48
N LEU A 127 13.19 3.71 -7.43
CA LEU A 127 12.59 3.14 -8.62
C LEU A 127 11.63 4.11 -9.33
N ASN A 128 10.83 4.81 -8.55
CA ASN A 128 9.88 5.82 -9.00
C ASN A 128 9.74 6.97 -7.97
N GLN A 129 8.70 7.76 -8.08
CA GLN A 129 8.42 8.86 -7.15
C GLN A 129 8.00 8.42 -5.74
N ASP A 130 7.47 7.19 -5.60
CA ASP A 130 7.12 6.59 -4.31
C ASP A 130 8.31 5.81 -3.75
N ALA A 131 8.20 5.31 -2.51
CA ALA A 131 9.29 4.54 -1.88
C ALA A 131 9.29 3.04 -2.26
N GLY A 132 8.31 2.59 -3.03
CA GLY A 132 8.23 1.19 -3.45
C GLY A 132 7.67 0.23 -2.38
N PHE A 133 7.37 0.73 -1.19
CA PHE A 133 6.77 -0.05 -0.09
C PHE A 133 5.81 0.85 0.68
N TYR A 134 4.52 0.56 0.61
CA TYR A 134 3.48 1.38 1.23
C TYR A 134 3.30 1.01 2.71
N LEU A 135 3.36 2.01 3.58
CA LEU A 135 3.28 1.86 5.03
C LEU A 135 1.83 1.69 5.51
N ASP A 136 0.88 2.31 4.83
CA ASP A 136 -0.55 2.26 5.12
C ASP A 136 -1.19 0.89 4.85
N THR A 137 -0.52 0.00 4.12
CA THR A 137 -0.98 -1.38 3.89
C THR A 137 -0.35 -2.41 4.84
N ARG A 138 0.35 -1.99 5.92
CA ARG A 138 0.94 -2.88 6.93
C ARG A 138 -0.08 -3.83 7.55
N GLY A 139 -1.23 -3.32 7.95
CA GLY A 139 -2.32 -4.13 8.50
C GLY A 139 -2.81 -5.19 7.52
N LEU A 140 -2.90 -4.85 6.22
CA LEU A 140 -3.29 -5.81 5.18
C LEU A 140 -2.22 -6.89 4.97
N ARG A 141 -0.93 -6.56 5.00
CA ARG A 141 0.14 -7.57 4.94
C ARG A 141 0.09 -8.52 6.14
N ALA A 142 -0.18 -8.02 7.35
CA ALA A 142 -0.37 -8.84 8.53
C ALA A 142 -1.56 -9.79 8.35
N TRP A 143 -2.72 -9.26 7.95
CA TRP A 143 -3.92 -10.05 7.69
C TRP A 143 -3.69 -11.15 6.64
N LEU A 144 -3.03 -10.84 5.54
CA LEU A 144 -2.69 -11.82 4.50
C LEU A 144 -1.78 -12.93 5.03
N LYS A 145 -0.77 -12.57 5.83
CA LYS A 145 0.12 -13.56 6.45
C LYS A 145 -0.63 -14.51 7.38
N GLU A 146 -1.64 -14.04 8.10
CA GLU A 146 -2.43 -14.82 9.04
C GLU A 146 -3.50 -15.68 8.36
N ASN A 147 -4.07 -15.21 7.23
CA ASN A 147 -5.27 -15.80 6.64
C ASN A 147 -5.03 -16.51 5.28
N ALA A 148 -3.81 -16.46 4.71
CA ALA A 148 -3.55 -17.03 3.39
C ALA A 148 -3.06 -18.50 3.42
N SER A 149 -2.96 -19.15 4.57
CA SER A 149 -2.45 -20.52 4.68
C SER A 149 -3.27 -21.48 3.81
N ASN A 150 -2.59 -22.22 2.91
CA ASN A 150 -3.17 -23.11 1.90
C ASN A 150 -4.11 -22.44 0.88
N GLN A 151 -4.21 -21.12 0.86
CA GLN A 151 -5.06 -20.36 -0.07
C GLN A 151 -4.31 -20.03 -1.37
N SER A 152 -5.04 -19.97 -2.48
CA SER A 152 -4.58 -19.38 -3.73
C SER A 152 -4.90 -17.88 -3.73
N VAL A 153 -3.91 -17.03 -4.06
CA VAL A 153 -4.04 -15.57 -3.97
C VAL A 153 -3.80 -14.90 -5.32
N LEU A 154 -4.69 -14.01 -5.73
CA LEU A 154 -4.52 -13.11 -6.86
C LEU A 154 -4.33 -11.67 -6.34
N ASN A 155 -3.13 -11.12 -6.53
CA ASN A 155 -2.82 -9.74 -6.24
C ASN A 155 -2.82 -8.93 -7.54
N THR A 156 -3.86 -8.14 -7.75
CA THR A 156 -3.97 -7.25 -8.91
C THR A 156 -3.46 -5.85 -8.55
N PHE A 157 -2.90 -5.12 -9.53
CA PHE A 157 -2.17 -3.88 -9.29
C PHE A 157 -1.04 -4.08 -8.27
N ALA A 158 -0.29 -5.18 -8.47
CA ALA A 158 0.60 -5.72 -7.45
C ALA A 158 1.75 -4.79 -7.04
N TYR A 159 2.10 -3.80 -7.87
CA TYR A 159 3.22 -2.90 -7.66
C TYR A 159 4.50 -3.70 -7.35
N THR A 160 5.18 -3.44 -6.24
CA THR A 160 6.37 -4.19 -5.81
C THR A 160 6.05 -5.52 -5.13
N GLY A 161 4.79 -5.94 -5.12
CA GLY A 161 4.33 -7.26 -4.74
C GLY A 161 4.33 -7.59 -3.25
N SER A 162 4.46 -6.61 -2.36
CA SER A 162 4.57 -6.85 -0.92
C SER A 162 3.39 -7.64 -0.33
N LEU A 163 2.16 -7.42 -0.82
CA LEU A 163 0.97 -8.14 -0.39
C LEU A 163 1.04 -9.64 -0.75
N GLY A 164 1.47 -9.95 -1.99
CA GLY A 164 1.64 -11.34 -2.42
C GLY A 164 2.78 -12.05 -1.69
N VAL A 165 3.87 -11.34 -1.37
CA VAL A 165 4.97 -11.90 -0.57
C VAL A 165 4.51 -12.18 0.86
N ALA A 166 3.72 -11.30 1.48
CA ALA A 166 3.12 -11.54 2.78
C ALA A 166 2.24 -12.79 2.79
N ALA A 167 1.40 -12.97 1.77
CA ALA A 167 0.56 -14.15 1.62
C ALA A 167 1.39 -15.45 1.50
N LEU A 168 2.47 -15.45 0.69
CA LEU A 168 3.37 -16.62 0.58
C LEU A 168 4.08 -16.92 1.89
N ALA A 169 4.55 -15.90 2.61
CA ALA A 169 5.16 -16.07 3.93
C ALA A 169 4.15 -16.60 4.96
N GLY A 170 2.85 -16.35 4.77
CA GLY A 170 1.74 -16.93 5.53
C GLY A 170 1.33 -18.34 5.09
N GLY A 171 2.02 -18.95 4.14
CA GLY A 171 1.77 -20.32 3.68
C GLY A 171 0.76 -20.43 2.54
N ALA A 172 0.54 -19.40 1.75
CA ALA A 172 -0.29 -19.48 0.55
C ALA A 172 0.19 -20.62 -0.37
N SER A 173 -0.76 -21.38 -0.93
CA SER A 173 -0.48 -22.47 -1.85
C SER A 173 0.10 -21.97 -3.18
N ALA A 174 -0.41 -20.85 -3.67
CA ALA A 174 0.07 -20.16 -4.87
C ALA A 174 -0.31 -18.67 -4.83
N VAL A 175 0.53 -17.81 -5.42
CA VAL A 175 0.25 -16.40 -5.60
C VAL A 175 0.45 -16.01 -7.06
N THR A 176 -0.53 -15.31 -7.62
CA THR A 176 -0.42 -14.66 -8.93
C THR A 176 -0.38 -13.15 -8.72
N GLN A 177 0.68 -12.49 -9.20
CA GLN A 177 0.86 -11.05 -9.10
C GLN A 177 0.78 -10.39 -10.47
N ILE A 178 -0.09 -9.42 -10.61
CA ILE A 178 -0.34 -8.69 -11.87
C ILE A 178 -0.04 -7.22 -11.66
N ASP A 179 0.81 -6.68 -12.51
CA ASP A 179 1.08 -5.26 -12.63
C ASP A 179 1.43 -4.93 -14.08
N ARG A 180 1.30 -3.68 -14.49
CA ARG A 180 1.72 -3.24 -15.84
C ARG A 180 3.24 -3.15 -15.98
N SER A 181 3.94 -2.98 -14.88
CA SER A 181 5.39 -2.78 -14.84
C SER A 181 6.13 -4.05 -14.45
N ALA A 182 6.83 -4.67 -15.39
CA ALA A 182 7.73 -5.78 -15.10
C ALA A 182 8.79 -5.41 -14.05
N ARG A 183 9.28 -4.14 -14.05
CA ARG A 183 10.28 -3.66 -13.09
C ARG A 183 9.77 -3.68 -11.64
N PHE A 184 8.48 -3.44 -11.42
CA PHE A 184 7.90 -3.56 -10.10
C PHE A 184 7.84 -5.03 -9.66
N LEU A 185 7.45 -5.93 -10.55
CA LEU A 185 7.36 -7.35 -10.27
C LEU A 185 8.73 -8.02 -10.01
N GLU A 186 9.83 -7.45 -10.50
CA GLU A 186 11.18 -7.90 -10.13
C GLU A 186 11.48 -7.67 -8.63
N VAL A 187 10.96 -6.59 -8.04
CA VAL A 187 11.11 -6.34 -6.59
C VAL A 187 10.36 -7.40 -5.78
N ALA A 188 9.20 -7.86 -6.26
CA ALA A 188 8.48 -8.97 -5.66
C ALA A 188 9.31 -10.26 -5.66
N ARG A 189 9.97 -10.59 -6.78
CA ARG A 189 10.85 -11.76 -6.90
C ARG A 189 12.07 -11.63 -5.97
N ALA A 190 12.65 -10.44 -5.86
CA ALA A 190 13.74 -10.19 -4.92
C ALA A 190 13.28 -10.43 -3.47
N SER A 191 12.09 -9.96 -3.08
CA SER A 191 11.52 -10.21 -1.75
C SER A 191 11.29 -11.71 -1.49
N LEU A 192 10.85 -12.45 -2.50
CA LEU A 192 10.68 -13.91 -2.40
C LEU A 192 12.00 -14.62 -2.03
N LYS A 193 13.08 -14.26 -2.73
CA LYS A 193 14.43 -14.82 -2.52
C LYS A 193 14.97 -14.50 -1.13
N LEU A 194 14.75 -13.28 -0.63
CA LEU A 194 15.18 -12.88 0.72
C LEU A 194 14.58 -13.78 1.81
N ASN A 195 13.37 -14.31 1.59
CA ASN A 195 12.67 -15.16 2.55
C ASN A 195 12.85 -16.67 2.26
N ALA A 196 13.67 -17.04 1.30
CA ALA A 196 13.86 -18.44 0.84
C ALA A 196 12.51 -19.13 0.53
N LEU A 197 11.52 -18.37 0.02
CA LEU A 197 10.21 -18.90 -0.35
C LEU A 197 10.30 -19.62 -1.70
N ASP A 198 9.44 -20.61 -1.89
CA ASP A 198 9.38 -21.40 -3.12
C ASP A 198 8.96 -20.54 -4.33
N GLU A 199 9.89 -20.31 -5.24
CA GLU A 199 9.68 -19.49 -6.44
C GLU A 199 8.60 -20.07 -7.36
N THR A 200 8.35 -21.40 -7.32
CA THR A 200 7.32 -22.05 -8.14
C THR A 200 5.90 -21.66 -7.72
N LYS A 201 5.72 -21.23 -6.50
CA LYS A 201 4.43 -20.77 -5.95
C LYS A 201 4.07 -19.33 -6.35
N MET A 202 4.97 -18.57 -6.96
CA MET A 202 4.68 -17.19 -7.39
C MET A 202 4.73 -17.06 -8.91
N LYS A 203 3.60 -16.69 -9.51
CA LYS A 203 3.50 -16.27 -10.90
C LYS A 203 3.43 -14.75 -10.98
N THR A 204 4.17 -14.15 -11.89
CA THR A 204 4.10 -12.69 -12.15
C THR A 204 3.73 -12.46 -13.60
N SER A 205 2.86 -11.47 -13.86
CA SER A 205 2.45 -11.12 -15.21
C SER A 205 2.42 -9.60 -15.40
N ALA A 206 3.26 -9.11 -16.30
CA ALA A 206 3.32 -7.70 -16.65
C ALA A 206 2.22 -7.34 -17.66
N VAL A 207 0.98 -7.21 -17.19
CA VAL A 207 -0.22 -7.02 -18.02
C VAL A 207 -1.22 -6.08 -17.35
N ASP A 208 -2.04 -5.43 -18.16
CA ASP A 208 -3.15 -4.60 -17.67
C ASP A 208 -4.21 -5.45 -16.96
N PHE A 209 -4.74 -4.95 -15.83
CA PHE A 209 -5.77 -5.64 -15.04
C PHE A 209 -6.98 -6.09 -15.85
N PHE A 210 -7.53 -5.22 -16.71
CA PHE A 210 -8.74 -5.57 -17.46
C PHE A 210 -8.48 -6.69 -18.48
N VAL A 211 -7.27 -6.73 -19.03
CA VAL A 211 -6.82 -7.83 -19.92
C VAL A 211 -6.71 -9.13 -19.14
N ALA A 212 -6.00 -9.11 -18.02
CA ALA A 212 -5.78 -10.28 -17.18
C ALA A 212 -7.10 -10.84 -16.65
N ALA A 213 -7.95 -10.00 -16.06
CA ALA A 213 -9.25 -10.40 -15.54
C ALA A 213 -10.15 -11.01 -16.63
N GLY A 214 -10.12 -10.42 -17.85
CA GLY A 214 -10.85 -10.98 -18.99
C GLY A 214 -10.32 -12.36 -19.45
N GLN A 215 -9.01 -12.59 -19.42
CA GLN A 215 -8.39 -13.86 -19.76
C GLN A 215 -8.70 -14.94 -18.71
N MET A 216 -8.50 -14.63 -17.44
CA MET A 216 -8.78 -15.53 -16.30
C MET A 216 -10.26 -15.96 -16.28
N ARG A 217 -11.16 -15.00 -16.48
CA ARG A 217 -12.60 -15.29 -16.55
C ARG A 217 -12.96 -16.25 -17.70
N ARG A 218 -12.37 -16.09 -18.90
CA ARG A 218 -12.58 -17.01 -20.03
C ARG A 218 -12.08 -18.41 -19.72
N LYS A 219 -10.97 -18.52 -18.97
CA LYS A 219 -10.38 -19.79 -18.53
C LYS A 219 -11.06 -20.37 -17.29
N ARG A 220 -12.02 -19.64 -16.69
CA ARG A 220 -12.67 -20.00 -15.42
C ARG A 220 -11.69 -20.16 -14.24
N GLU A 221 -10.59 -19.41 -14.28
CA GLU A 221 -9.63 -19.37 -13.16
C GLU A 221 -10.26 -18.62 -11.98
N THR A 222 -10.12 -19.17 -10.77
CA THR A 222 -10.58 -18.57 -9.52
C THR A 222 -9.51 -18.67 -8.45
N TYR A 223 -9.60 -17.81 -7.45
CA TYR A 223 -8.65 -17.70 -6.35
C TYR A 223 -9.40 -17.55 -5.03
N ASP A 224 -8.83 -18.07 -3.95
CA ASP A 224 -9.45 -18.00 -2.63
C ASP A 224 -9.40 -16.58 -2.05
N ILE A 225 -8.35 -15.82 -2.38
CA ILE A 225 -8.23 -14.40 -2.03
C ILE A 225 -7.90 -13.61 -3.30
N VAL A 226 -8.70 -12.61 -3.61
CA VAL A 226 -8.43 -11.64 -4.70
C VAL A 226 -8.25 -10.25 -4.09
N ILE A 227 -7.14 -9.59 -4.41
CA ILE A 227 -6.81 -8.25 -3.91
C ILE A 227 -6.92 -7.27 -5.07
N ILE A 228 -7.65 -6.17 -4.87
CA ILE A 228 -7.71 -5.02 -5.77
C ILE A 228 -7.22 -3.77 -5.02
N ASP A 229 -6.05 -3.30 -5.39
CA ASP A 229 -5.41 -2.09 -4.85
C ASP A 229 -4.99 -1.17 -6.01
N PRO A 230 -5.98 -0.62 -6.74
CA PRO A 230 -5.72 0.16 -7.94
C PRO A 230 -5.09 1.52 -7.60
N PRO A 231 -4.34 2.16 -8.54
CA PRO A 231 -3.95 3.54 -8.38
C PRO A 231 -5.20 4.45 -8.32
N PHE A 232 -5.08 5.59 -7.65
CA PHE A 232 -6.19 6.55 -7.54
C PHE A 232 -6.85 6.87 -8.89
N PHE A 233 -6.03 7.06 -9.92
CA PHE A 233 -6.49 7.27 -11.30
C PHE A 233 -5.51 6.69 -12.31
N SER A 234 -6.02 6.03 -13.34
CA SER A 234 -5.24 5.54 -14.47
C SER A 234 -6.14 5.39 -15.70
N LEU A 235 -5.62 5.80 -16.85
CA LEU A 235 -6.24 5.54 -18.16
C LEU A 235 -5.40 4.53 -18.94
N THR A 236 -6.08 3.57 -19.55
CA THR A 236 -5.49 2.62 -20.48
C THR A 236 -6.38 2.52 -21.71
N PRO A 237 -5.88 2.07 -22.87
CA PRO A 237 -6.71 1.81 -24.05
C PRO A 237 -7.83 0.80 -23.81
N ARG A 238 -7.77 0.04 -22.73
CA ARG A 238 -8.68 -1.08 -22.41
C ARG A 238 -9.58 -0.84 -21.21
N GLY A 239 -9.36 0.26 -20.51
CA GLY A 239 -10.18 0.61 -19.35
C GLY A 239 -9.66 1.80 -18.57
N ARG A 240 -10.53 2.33 -17.75
CA ARG A 240 -10.26 3.42 -16.83
C ARG A 240 -10.24 2.87 -15.41
N VAL A 241 -9.35 3.37 -14.59
CA VAL A 241 -9.36 3.22 -13.12
C VAL A 241 -9.60 4.60 -12.55
N ASP A 242 -10.66 4.74 -11.77
CA ASP A 242 -11.01 5.95 -11.04
C ASP A 242 -11.65 5.49 -9.71
N GLN A 243 -10.90 5.60 -8.63
CA GLN A 243 -11.33 5.09 -7.32
C GLN A 243 -12.53 5.86 -6.72
N VAL A 244 -12.82 7.06 -7.22
CA VAL A 244 -14.01 7.81 -6.78
C VAL A 244 -15.27 7.34 -7.51
N LYS A 245 -15.15 7.04 -8.81
CA LYS A 245 -16.33 6.84 -9.68
C LYS A 245 -16.54 5.40 -10.13
N GLU A 246 -15.53 4.54 -10.02
CA GLU A 246 -15.55 3.21 -10.64
C GLU A 246 -15.22 2.05 -9.69
N THR A 247 -15.23 2.27 -8.38
CA THR A 247 -14.94 1.20 -7.40
C THR A 247 -15.86 0.01 -7.59
N THR A 248 -17.16 0.24 -7.69
CA THR A 248 -18.17 -0.81 -7.97
C THR A 248 -17.88 -1.59 -9.25
N ARG A 249 -17.43 -0.92 -10.31
CA ARG A 249 -17.06 -1.58 -11.57
C ARG A 249 -15.82 -2.47 -11.41
N LEU A 250 -14.81 -2.03 -10.66
CA LEU A 250 -13.62 -2.84 -10.38
C LEU A 250 -13.98 -4.07 -9.56
N ILE A 251 -14.80 -3.92 -8.52
CA ILE A 251 -15.34 -5.03 -7.73
C ILE A 251 -16.08 -6.02 -8.61
N ASN A 252 -16.99 -5.56 -9.46
CA ASN A 252 -17.75 -6.42 -10.38
C ASN A 252 -16.89 -7.13 -11.43
N LYS A 253 -15.69 -6.61 -11.73
CA LYS A 253 -14.70 -7.28 -12.57
C LYS A 253 -13.91 -8.35 -11.83
N ALA A 254 -13.60 -8.10 -10.55
CA ALA A 254 -12.76 -8.97 -9.73
C ALA A 254 -13.55 -10.11 -9.06
N ARG A 255 -14.77 -9.85 -8.56
CA ARG A 255 -15.56 -10.85 -7.80
C ARG A 255 -15.79 -12.19 -8.52
N PRO A 256 -15.93 -12.26 -9.88
CA PRO A 256 -16.05 -13.56 -10.55
C PRO A 256 -14.76 -14.39 -10.54
N LEU A 257 -13.63 -13.82 -10.11
CA LEU A 257 -12.35 -14.49 -9.95
C LEU A 257 -12.16 -15.03 -8.53
N VAL A 258 -13.07 -14.75 -7.60
CA VAL A 258 -13.03 -15.28 -6.23
C VAL A 258 -13.75 -16.64 -6.22
N THR A 259 -13.22 -17.60 -5.48
CA THR A 259 -13.89 -18.89 -5.23
C THR A 259 -15.15 -18.68 -4.39
N ASP A 260 -16.10 -19.61 -4.44
CA ASP A 260 -17.26 -19.58 -3.54
C ASP A 260 -16.80 -19.69 -2.08
N GLY A 261 -17.21 -18.75 -1.24
CA GLY A 261 -16.74 -18.62 0.15
C GLY A 261 -15.36 -17.99 0.31
N GLY A 262 -14.71 -17.56 -0.78
CA GLY A 262 -13.42 -16.84 -0.75
C GLY A 262 -13.55 -15.36 -0.41
N TYR A 263 -12.44 -14.63 -0.45
CA TYR A 263 -12.35 -13.23 -0.06
C TYR A 263 -11.97 -12.30 -1.22
N LEU A 264 -12.65 -11.19 -1.30
CA LEU A 264 -12.25 -10.04 -2.10
C LEU A 264 -11.74 -8.93 -1.17
N VAL A 265 -10.48 -8.57 -1.27
CA VAL A 265 -9.88 -7.45 -0.54
C VAL A 265 -9.90 -6.23 -1.43
N VAL A 266 -10.50 -5.15 -0.94
CA VAL A 266 -10.62 -3.88 -1.66
C VAL A 266 -9.86 -2.80 -0.93
N VAL A 267 -8.91 -2.19 -1.61
CA VAL A 267 -8.19 -1.00 -1.14
C VAL A 267 -8.66 0.20 -1.95
N ASN A 268 -9.08 1.26 -1.25
CA ASN A 268 -9.42 2.53 -1.86
C ASN A 268 -8.65 3.66 -1.16
N ASN A 269 -7.79 4.36 -1.88
CA ASN A 269 -6.97 5.46 -1.38
C ASN A 269 -7.43 6.84 -1.89
N ALA A 270 -8.69 6.95 -2.32
CA ALA A 270 -9.28 8.21 -2.78
C ALA A 270 -9.43 9.19 -1.60
N LEU A 271 -8.63 10.25 -1.62
CA LEU A 271 -8.55 11.25 -0.56
C LEU A 271 -9.86 12.04 -0.36
N PHE A 272 -10.64 12.23 -1.43
CA PHE A 272 -11.88 13.02 -1.44
C PHE A 272 -13.16 12.16 -1.46
N LEU A 273 -13.03 10.85 -1.25
CA LEU A 273 -14.16 9.95 -1.03
C LEU A 273 -14.24 9.67 0.47
N SER A 274 -15.35 10.06 1.11
CA SER A 274 -15.53 9.80 2.55
C SER A 274 -15.66 8.31 2.85
N GLY A 275 -15.41 7.93 4.10
CA GLY A 275 -15.56 6.54 4.51
C GLY A 275 -17.01 6.08 4.42
N ARG A 276 -17.97 6.94 4.74
CA ARG A 276 -19.41 6.65 4.65
C ARG A 276 -19.88 6.44 3.22
N GLU A 277 -19.44 7.28 2.27
CA GLU A 277 -19.73 7.09 0.85
C GLU A 277 -19.19 5.75 0.34
N PHE A 278 -17.93 5.44 0.68
CA PHE A 278 -17.32 4.19 0.25
C PHE A 278 -18.02 2.95 0.85
N ILE A 279 -18.33 2.96 2.15
CA ILE A 279 -19.10 1.86 2.78
C ILE A 279 -20.48 1.74 2.16
N GLY A 280 -21.19 2.85 1.92
CA GLY A 280 -22.51 2.82 1.27
C GLY A 280 -22.48 2.19 -0.13
N GLU A 281 -21.44 2.47 -0.93
CA GLU A 281 -21.22 1.79 -2.22
C GLU A 281 -21.05 0.27 -2.04
N LEU A 282 -20.30 -0.16 -1.00
CA LEU A 282 -20.09 -1.58 -0.72
C LEU A 282 -21.38 -2.25 -0.19
N GLU A 283 -22.11 -1.61 0.71
CA GLU A 283 -23.38 -2.09 1.26
C GLU A 283 -24.41 -2.31 0.16
N ALA A 284 -24.53 -1.39 -0.80
CA ALA A 284 -25.40 -1.56 -1.96
C ALA A 284 -25.05 -2.82 -2.79
N LEU A 285 -23.79 -3.25 -2.80
CA LEU A 285 -23.38 -4.50 -3.45
C LEU A 285 -23.69 -5.74 -2.62
N THR A 286 -23.94 -5.59 -1.32
CA THR A 286 -24.26 -6.72 -0.41
C THR A 286 -25.76 -7.05 -0.35
N GLU A 287 -26.66 -6.19 -0.82
CA GLU A 287 -28.12 -6.34 -0.74
C GLU A 287 -28.65 -7.69 -1.24
N ASN A 288 -27.98 -8.30 -2.22
CA ASN A 288 -28.37 -9.60 -2.77
C ASN A 288 -27.85 -10.80 -1.97
N GLY A 289 -27.13 -10.58 -0.86
CA GLY A 289 -26.57 -11.61 0.03
C GLY A 289 -25.40 -12.40 -0.57
N LEU A 290 -24.89 -11.99 -1.73
CA LEU A 290 -23.73 -12.65 -2.37
C LEU A 290 -22.39 -12.09 -1.91
N LEU A 291 -22.39 -10.93 -1.29
CA LEU A 291 -21.23 -10.28 -0.69
C LEU A 291 -21.53 -9.96 0.77
N THR A 292 -20.53 -10.08 1.63
CA THR A 292 -20.62 -9.70 3.05
C THR A 292 -19.35 -8.99 3.45
N ILE A 293 -19.47 -7.80 4.02
CA ILE A 293 -18.32 -7.09 4.59
C ILE A 293 -17.92 -7.82 5.89
N GLU A 294 -16.70 -8.38 5.94
CA GLU A 294 -16.21 -9.15 7.07
C GLU A 294 -15.31 -8.32 7.99
N HIS A 295 -14.37 -7.56 7.40
CA HIS A 295 -13.39 -6.78 8.16
C HIS A 295 -13.11 -5.44 7.51
N ILE A 296 -12.89 -4.43 8.37
CA ILE A 296 -12.21 -3.18 8.02
C ILE A 296 -10.82 -3.25 8.64
N ILE A 297 -9.78 -3.16 7.81
CA ILE A 297 -8.40 -3.22 8.27
C ILE A 297 -7.90 -1.79 8.52
N PRO A 298 -7.50 -1.45 9.76
CA PRO A 298 -7.02 -0.12 10.08
C PRO A 298 -5.61 0.14 9.54
N VAL A 299 -5.31 1.40 9.31
CA VAL A 299 -3.96 1.91 9.04
C VAL A 299 -3.24 2.18 10.36
N GLY A 300 -1.93 1.93 10.42
CA GLY A 300 -1.15 2.11 11.63
C GLY A 300 -1.05 3.56 12.09
N GLU A 301 -0.98 3.79 13.41
CA GLU A 301 -0.95 5.13 14.01
C GLU A 301 0.27 5.96 13.60
N ASP A 302 1.39 5.33 13.28
CA ASP A 302 2.55 6.04 12.74
C ASP A 302 2.23 6.76 11.43
N VAL A 303 1.29 6.22 10.63
CA VAL A 303 0.83 6.81 9.35
C VAL A 303 -0.31 7.81 9.58
N THR A 304 -1.29 7.47 10.43
CA THR A 304 -2.44 8.35 10.71
C THR A 304 -2.09 9.54 11.61
N GLY A 305 -0.97 9.45 12.32
CA GLY A 305 -0.61 10.33 13.44
C GLY A 305 -1.27 9.89 14.75
N TYR A 306 -0.66 10.28 15.86
CA TYR A 306 -1.14 10.00 17.21
C TYR A 306 -2.07 11.12 17.67
N ALA A 307 -3.00 10.83 18.57
CA ALA A 307 -3.96 11.82 19.09
C ALA A 307 -3.27 13.10 19.62
N GLU A 308 -2.09 12.96 20.21
CA GLU A 308 -1.29 14.05 20.76
C GLU A 308 -0.50 14.84 19.70
N THR A 309 -0.31 14.29 18.49
CA THR A 309 0.49 14.93 17.43
C THR A 309 -0.37 15.50 16.30
N VAL A 310 -1.58 14.98 16.11
CA VAL A 310 -2.50 15.39 15.04
C VAL A 310 -3.10 16.74 15.36
N VAL A 311 -2.95 17.68 14.44
CA VAL A 311 -3.53 19.05 14.51
C VAL A 311 -4.44 19.36 13.32
N ASN A 312 -4.38 18.57 12.25
CA ASN A 312 -5.21 18.70 11.06
C ASN A 312 -6.00 17.42 10.79
N GLN A 313 -7.17 17.58 10.23
CA GLN A 313 -8.02 16.46 9.78
C GLN A 313 -7.85 16.21 8.27
N PRO A 314 -8.13 15.00 7.77
CA PRO A 314 -8.21 14.74 6.35
C PRO A 314 -9.31 15.63 5.71
N PRO A 315 -9.23 15.89 4.38
CA PRO A 315 -10.17 16.78 3.69
C PRO A 315 -11.62 16.30 3.72
N VAL A 316 -11.86 15.01 3.96
CA VAL A 316 -13.18 14.41 4.17
C VAL A 316 -13.12 13.41 5.31
N ASP A 317 -14.26 13.20 5.97
CA ASP A 317 -14.38 12.24 7.08
C ASP A 317 -14.09 10.80 6.59
N SER A 318 -13.10 10.17 7.18
CA SER A 318 -12.73 8.80 6.84
C SER A 318 -13.59 7.74 7.56
N ALA A 319 -14.38 8.10 8.58
CA ALA A 319 -15.16 7.13 9.35
C ALA A 319 -16.09 6.28 8.45
N PRO A 320 -16.21 4.96 8.70
CA PRO A 320 -15.68 4.19 9.84
C PRO A 320 -14.20 3.78 9.75
N PHE A 321 -13.48 4.18 8.72
CA PHE A 321 -12.04 3.97 8.60
C PHE A 321 -11.28 5.02 9.41
N ASN A 322 -10.06 4.70 9.81
CA ASN A 322 -9.19 5.62 10.56
C ASN A 322 -8.24 6.43 9.65
N HIS A 323 -8.31 6.24 8.32
CA HIS A 323 -7.42 6.88 7.34
C HIS A 323 -8.12 7.01 5.97
N PRO A 324 -7.72 7.97 5.11
CA PRO A 324 -8.17 8.03 3.72
C PRO A 324 -7.89 6.76 2.89
N THR A 325 -6.84 6.01 3.20
CA THR A 325 -6.68 4.63 2.68
C THR A 325 -7.64 3.71 3.42
N LYS A 326 -8.65 3.24 2.71
CA LYS A 326 -9.74 2.40 3.20
C LYS A 326 -9.51 0.97 2.74
N ILE A 327 -9.45 0.03 3.67
CA ILE A 327 -9.17 -1.39 3.37
C ILE A 327 -10.31 -2.24 3.91
N VAL A 328 -10.96 -2.99 3.03
CA VAL A 328 -12.12 -3.83 3.36
C VAL A 328 -11.90 -5.24 2.86
N VAL A 329 -12.22 -6.22 3.69
CA VAL A 329 -12.28 -7.65 3.33
C VAL A 329 -13.74 -8.04 3.18
N ILE A 330 -14.09 -8.53 1.99
CA ILE A 330 -15.44 -8.90 1.61
C ILE A 330 -15.48 -10.40 1.34
N LYS A 331 -16.37 -11.13 2.00
CA LYS A 331 -16.66 -12.53 1.70
C LYS A 331 -17.54 -12.62 0.47
N VAL A 332 -17.20 -13.52 -0.44
CA VAL A 332 -17.92 -13.72 -1.70
C VAL A 332 -18.63 -15.05 -1.68
N LYS A 333 -19.93 -15.05 -1.98
CA LYS A 333 -20.72 -16.25 -2.26
C LYS A 333 -21.19 -16.25 -3.71
N HIS A 334 -21.27 -17.40 -4.32
CA HIS A 334 -21.83 -17.56 -5.65
C HIS A 334 -23.28 -18.06 -5.55
N LYS A 335 -24.11 -17.68 -6.51
CA LYS A 335 -25.45 -18.27 -6.62
C LYS A 335 -25.30 -19.78 -6.82
N ALA A 336 -26.07 -20.56 -6.07
CA ALA A 336 -26.17 -21.99 -6.32
C ALA A 336 -26.49 -22.18 -7.81
N ARG A 337 -25.69 -22.98 -8.51
CA ARG A 337 -26.05 -23.38 -9.87
C ARG A 337 -27.34 -24.16 -9.77
N VAL A 338 -28.42 -23.65 -10.33
CA VAL A 338 -29.63 -24.46 -10.57
C VAL A 338 -29.16 -25.62 -11.45
N ALA A 339 -29.25 -26.84 -10.92
CA ALA A 339 -28.92 -28.04 -11.69
C ALA A 339 -29.80 -28.02 -12.94
N ASP A 340 -29.17 -28.06 -14.11
CA ASP A 340 -29.90 -28.10 -15.37
C ASP A 340 -30.76 -29.39 -15.39
N PRO A 341 -32.10 -29.27 -15.44
CA PRO A 341 -32.99 -30.44 -15.43
C PRO A 341 -32.73 -31.39 -16.61
N ALA A 342 -32.09 -30.91 -17.67
CA ALA A 342 -31.80 -31.69 -18.89
C ALA A 342 -30.81 -32.86 -18.71
N ASN A 343 -30.11 -32.97 -17.56
CA ASN A 343 -29.11 -34.02 -17.31
C ASN A 343 -29.66 -35.21 -16.51
N LYS A 344 -31.00 -35.32 -16.36
CA LYS A 344 -31.66 -36.46 -15.66
C LYS A 344 -32.16 -37.57 -16.57
N GLU A 345 -32.02 -37.46 -17.89
CA GLU A 345 -32.56 -38.48 -18.83
C GLU A 345 -31.48 -39.26 -19.59
N LEU A 346 -30.29 -39.43 -19.06
CA LEU A 346 -29.29 -40.36 -19.63
C LEU A 346 -28.64 -41.17 -18.50
N LYS A 347 -29.45 -42.08 -17.93
CA LYS A 347 -28.97 -43.26 -17.22
C LYS A 347 -29.91 -44.44 -17.51
#